data_f10263bba71bffc7aed26496d98845de
#
_entry.id   f10263bba71bffc7aed26496d98845de
#
_cell.length_a   1.000
_cell.length_b   1.000
_cell.length_c   1.000
_cell.angle_alpha   90.00
_cell.angle_beta   90.00
_cell.angle_gamma   90.00
#
_symmetry.space_group_name_H-M   'P 1'
#
loop_
_entity.id
_entity.type
_entity.pdbx_description
1 polymer ?
#
loop_
_entity_poly.entity_id
_entity_poly.type
_entity_poly.pdbx_seq_one_letter_code
_entity_poly.pdbx_strand_id
1 'polypeptide(L)'
;MLSPERILQAGLGFRESQMLLSALELGLFTELGKGPRTAQQLCRALGLSAQAASPWLDGLVSRGFLERDGAGDGAIYLNTREAAHFLDRKSAAYVGAELEGLGERVYAGWEALIRSLQDGAPSL
;
A
#
# COMPACT_ATOMS: atom_id res chain seq x y z
N MET A 1 -13.95 -27.25 16.19
CA MET A 1 -14.73 -26.06 16.52
C MET A 1 -14.83 -25.15 15.30
N LEU A 2 -16.01 -24.63 15.06
CA LEU A 2 -16.19 -23.71 13.95
C LEU A 2 -15.56 -22.34 14.26
N SER A 3 -14.95 -21.75 13.25
CA SER A 3 -14.35 -20.41 13.36
C SER A 3 -14.54 -19.66 12.03
N PRO A 4 -14.81 -18.34 12.06
CA PRO A 4 -14.92 -17.54 10.85
C PRO A 4 -13.57 -17.07 10.32
N GLU A 5 -12.48 -17.45 10.97
CA GLU A 5 -11.16 -16.85 10.72
C GLU A 5 -10.73 -16.96 9.26
N ARG A 6 -10.83 -18.14 8.66
CA ARG A 6 -10.41 -18.34 7.27
C ARG A 6 -11.23 -17.51 6.28
N ILE A 7 -12.53 -17.41 6.56
CA ILE A 7 -13.45 -16.61 5.73
C ILE A 7 -13.08 -15.12 5.83
N LEU A 8 -12.83 -14.64 7.04
CA LEU A 8 -12.47 -13.24 7.26
C LEU A 8 -11.11 -12.90 6.65
N GLN A 9 -10.14 -13.81 6.74
CA GLN A 9 -8.85 -13.63 6.08
C GLN A 9 -9.03 -13.47 4.57
N ALA A 10 -9.82 -14.32 3.95
CA ALA A 10 -10.05 -14.25 2.51
C ALA A 10 -10.80 -12.97 2.12
N GLY A 11 -11.84 -12.62 2.88
CA GLY A 11 -12.67 -11.46 2.57
C GLY A 11 -11.98 -10.13 2.78
N LEU A 12 -11.06 -10.03 3.75
CA LEU A 12 -10.40 -8.79 4.12
C LEU A 12 -8.96 -8.68 3.60
N GLY A 13 -8.47 -9.69 2.90
CA GLY A 13 -7.09 -9.72 2.41
C GLY A 13 -6.75 -8.58 1.45
N PHE A 14 -7.74 -8.02 0.75
CA PHE A 14 -7.53 -6.90 -0.17
C PHE A 14 -7.01 -5.64 0.53
N ARG A 15 -7.21 -5.50 1.83
CA ARG A 15 -6.77 -4.31 2.59
C ARG A 15 -5.26 -4.14 2.54
N GLU A 16 -4.51 -5.21 2.68
CA GLU A 16 -3.05 -5.14 2.59
C GLU A 16 -2.60 -4.72 1.20
N SER A 17 -3.23 -5.28 0.17
CA SER A 17 -2.96 -4.88 -1.21
C SER A 17 -3.29 -3.41 -1.45
N GLN A 18 -4.42 -2.93 -0.94
CA GLN A 18 -4.78 -1.50 -1.06
C GLN A 18 -3.72 -0.60 -0.45
N MET A 19 -3.20 -0.96 0.73
CA MET A 19 -2.18 -0.17 1.40
C MET A 19 -0.88 -0.13 0.62
N LEU A 20 -0.41 -1.29 0.18
CA LEU A 20 0.82 -1.37 -0.59
C LEU A 20 0.69 -0.65 -1.94
N LEU A 21 -0.37 -0.92 -2.68
CA LEU A 21 -0.57 -0.37 -4.01
C LEU A 21 -0.78 1.14 -3.98
N SER A 22 -1.50 1.67 -2.99
CA SER A 22 -1.66 3.11 -2.83
C SER A 22 -0.33 3.78 -2.51
N ALA A 23 0.49 3.16 -1.67
CA ALA A 23 1.81 3.67 -1.32
C ALA A 23 2.73 3.72 -2.54
N LEU A 24 2.67 2.71 -3.40
CA LEU A 24 3.44 2.69 -4.65
C LEU A 24 2.97 3.78 -5.60
N GLU A 25 1.67 3.93 -5.79
CA GLU A 25 1.11 4.95 -6.67
C GLU A 25 1.50 6.36 -6.24
N LEU A 26 1.44 6.63 -4.95
CA LEU A 26 1.78 7.94 -4.40
C LEU A 26 3.28 8.20 -4.37
N GLY A 27 4.11 7.20 -4.58
CA GLY A 27 5.56 7.36 -4.54
C GLY A 27 6.14 7.44 -3.14
N LEU A 28 5.46 6.88 -2.15
CA LEU A 28 5.88 6.94 -0.74
C LEU A 28 7.28 6.39 -0.51
N PHE A 29 7.54 5.19 -1.03
CA PHE A 29 8.83 4.54 -0.79
C PHE A 29 9.99 5.26 -1.47
N THR A 30 9.72 5.87 -2.61
CA THR A 30 10.71 6.68 -3.33
C THR A 30 11.01 7.96 -2.56
N GLU A 31 9.97 8.61 -2.01
CA GLU A 31 10.16 9.80 -1.17
C GLU A 31 10.96 9.47 0.10
N LEU A 32 10.64 8.37 0.76
CA LEU A 32 11.38 7.91 1.93
C LEU A 32 12.79 7.44 1.60
N GLY A 33 13.06 7.11 0.35
CA GLY A 33 14.41 6.82 -0.12
C GLY A 33 15.37 8.00 0.01
N LYS A 34 14.85 9.22 0.10
CA LYS A 34 15.65 10.43 0.34
C LYS A 34 16.05 10.60 1.80
N GLY A 35 15.44 9.84 2.71
CA GLY A 35 15.69 9.88 4.14
C GLY A 35 14.40 9.84 4.95
N PRO A 36 14.50 9.65 6.26
CA PRO A 36 13.33 9.61 7.14
C PRO A 36 12.53 10.92 7.09
N ARG A 37 11.22 10.81 7.26
CA ARG A 37 10.30 11.95 7.21
C ARG A 37 9.24 11.82 8.30
N THR A 38 8.78 12.96 8.81
CA THR A 38 7.59 13.01 9.66
C THR A 38 6.34 12.87 8.78
N ALA A 39 5.20 12.54 9.40
CA ALA A 39 3.92 12.50 8.68
C ALA A 39 3.62 13.84 8.00
N GLN A 40 3.89 14.95 8.68
CA GLN A 40 3.68 16.29 8.13
C GLN A 40 4.50 16.54 6.87
N GLN A 41 5.78 16.14 6.89
CA GLN A 41 6.66 16.26 5.73
C GLN A 41 6.15 15.42 4.56
N LEU A 42 5.68 14.21 4.84
CA LEU A 42 5.12 13.34 3.80
C LEU A 42 3.83 13.91 3.22
N CYS A 43 2.97 14.50 4.05
CA CYS A 43 1.76 15.16 3.58
C CYS A 43 2.08 16.28 2.59
N ARG A 44 3.09 17.08 2.89
CA ARG A 44 3.52 18.16 1.99
C ARG A 44 4.12 17.62 0.70
N ALA A 45 4.98 16.61 0.81
CA ALA A 45 5.69 16.08 -0.34
C ALA A 45 4.75 15.34 -1.30
N LEU A 46 3.77 14.62 -0.77
CA LEU A 46 2.91 13.73 -1.55
C LEU A 46 1.48 14.27 -1.74
N GLY A 47 1.17 15.41 -1.17
CA GLY A 47 -0.17 15.99 -1.29
C GLY A 47 -1.24 15.23 -0.52
N LEU A 48 -0.91 14.76 0.69
CA LEU A 48 -1.81 13.93 1.49
C LEU A 48 -2.60 14.75 2.51
N SER A 49 -3.81 14.27 2.82
CA SER A 49 -4.60 14.79 3.94
C SER A 49 -3.96 14.36 5.27
N ALA A 50 -3.77 15.31 6.18
CA ALA A 50 -3.18 15.02 7.48
C ALA A 50 -4.00 14.01 8.28
N GLN A 51 -5.34 14.07 8.17
CA GLN A 51 -6.22 13.16 8.89
C GLN A 51 -6.11 11.71 8.41
N ALA A 52 -5.91 11.52 7.11
CA ALA A 52 -5.82 10.19 6.51
C ALA A 52 -4.40 9.61 6.57
N ALA A 53 -3.38 10.46 6.57
CA ALA A 53 -2.00 10.01 6.42
C ALA A 53 -1.50 9.19 7.60
N SER A 54 -1.73 9.63 8.85
CA SER A 54 -1.18 8.94 10.01
C SER A 54 -1.71 7.51 10.18
N PRO A 55 -3.03 7.25 10.10
CA PRO A 55 -3.51 5.87 10.14
C PRO A 55 -2.98 5.00 9.00
N TRP A 56 -2.85 5.57 7.81
CA TRP A 56 -2.32 4.87 6.64
C TRP A 56 -0.84 4.51 6.83
N LEU A 57 -0.03 5.47 7.27
CA LEU A 57 1.39 5.23 7.55
C LEU A 57 1.58 4.20 8.66
N ASP A 58 0.82 4.30 9.74
CA ASP A 58 0.90 3.35 10.84
C ASP A 58 0.42 1.95 10.42
N GLY A 59 -0.54 1.88 9.52
CA GLY A 59 -0.96 0.63 8.91
C GLY A 59 0.15 -0.02 8.10
N LEU A 60 0.91 0.77 7.35
CA LEU A 60 2.06 0.28 6.59
C LEU A 60 3.18 -0.21 7.53
N VAL A 61 3.38 0.47 8.65
CA VAL A 61 4.32 0.03 9.69
C VAL A 61 3.91 -1.33 10.26
N SER A 62 2.63 -1.47 10.63
CA SER A 62 2.15 -2.71 11.22
C SER A 62 2.21 -3.90 10.26
N ARG A 63 2.20 -3.65 8.95
CA ARG A 63 2.30 -4.70 7.93
C ARG A 63 3.75 -4.95 7.48
N GLY A 64 4.72 -4.25 8.06
CA GLY A 64 6.13 -4.52 7.79
C GLY A 64 6.70 -3.82 6.56
N PHE A 65 5.99 -2.84 5.99
CA PHE A 65 6.50 -2.09 4.83
C PHE A 65 7.28 -0.85 5.22
N LEU A 66 7.02 -0.31 6.41
CA LEU A 66 7.72 0.85 6.94
C LEU A 66 8.18 0.57 8.37
N GLU A 67 9.12 1.40 8.82
CA GLU A 67 9.49 1.51 10.22
C GLU A 67 9.09 2.87 10.74
N ARG A 68 8.84 2.95 12.03
CA ARG A 68 8.54 4.20 12.72
C ARG A 68 9.46 4.35 13.91
N ASP A 69 10.06 5.53 14.06
CA ASP A 69 10.90 5.87 15.19
C ASP A 69 10.29 7.07 15.92
N GLY A 70 10.08 6.93 17.22
CA GLY A 70 9.47 7.95 18.04
C GLY A 70 7.97 7.85 18.14
N ALA A 71 7.37 8.84 18.81
CA ALA A 71 5.94 8.92 19.06
C ALA A 71 5.44 10.34 18.83
N GLY A 72 4.12 10.46 18.61
CA GLY A 72 3.48 11.76 18.40
C GLY A 72 3.85 12.40 17.07
N ASP A 73 3.70 13.71 17.00
CA ASP A 73 3.88 14.46 15.75
C ASP A 73 5.34 14.50 15.28
N GLY A 74 6.28 14.30 16.20
CA GLY A 74 7.70 14.25 15.86
C GLY A 74 8.21 12.89 15.41
N ALA A 75 7.36 11.86 15.42
CA ALA A 75 7.77 10.54 14.95
C ALA A 75 8.18 10.58 13.50
N ILE A 76 9.20 9.82 13.15
CA ILE A 76 9.66 9.70 11.77
C ILE A 76 9.34 8.33 11.21
N TYR A 77 9.07 8.29 9.92
CA TYR A 77 8.85 7.07 9.16
C TYR A 77 10.02 6.85 8.22
N LEU A 78 10.37 5.60 8.03
CA LEU A 78 11.44 5.22 7.12
C LEU A 78 11.13 3.87 6.47
N ASN A 79 11.75 3.64 5.33
CA ASN A 79 11.61 2.35 4.65
C ASN A 79 12.25 1.24 5.48
N THR A 80 11.64 0.06 5.47
CA THR A 80 12.35 -1.16 5.85
C THR A 80 13.44 -1.42 4.82
N ARG A 81 14.38 -2.31 5.13
CA ARG A 81 15.45 -2.66 4.19
C ARG A 81 14.86 -3.22 2.89
N GLU A 82 13.85 -4.07 3.00
CA GLU A 82 13.18 -4.65 1.83
C GLU A 82 12.46 -3.59 1.01
N ALA A 83 11.75 -2.66 1.67
CA ALA A 83 11.06 -1.58 0.97
C ALA A 83 12.05 -0.65 0.25
N ALA A 84 13.16 -0.31 0.90
CA ALA A 84 14.19 0.53 0.28
C ALA A 84 14.79 -0.14 -0.95
N HIS A 85 14.96 -1.45 -0.90
CA HIS A 85 15.59 -2.20 -1.99
C HIS A 85 14.63 -2.48 -3.15
N PHE A 86 13.39 -2.86 -2.84
CA PHE A 86 12.46 -3.35 -3.85
C PHE A 86 11.35 -2.39 -4.23
N LEU A 87 11.07 -1.37 -3.42
CA LEU A 87 9.90 -0.49 -3.61
C LEU A 87 10.27 0.97 -3.91
N ASP A 88 11.54 1.34 -3.85
CA ASP A 88 12.02 2.65 -4.27
C ASP A 88 12.29 2.60 -5.78
N ARG A 89 11.62 3.46 -6.54
CA ARG A 89 11.77 3.51 -8.01
C ARG A 89 13.19 3.77 -8.45
N LYS A 90 14.01 4.38 -7.60
CA LYS A 90 15.43 4.66 -7.90
C LYS A 90 16.34 3.46 -7.68
N SER A 91 15.83 2.41 -7.03
CA SER A 91 16.62 1.21 -6.80
C SER A 91 16.73 0.38 -8.08
N ALA A 92 17.90 -0.16 -8.35
CA ALA A 92 18.12 -1.06 -9.49
C ALA A 92 17.30 -2.36 -9.36
N ALA A 93 16.92 -2.73 -8.14
CA ALA A 93 16.14 -3.93 -7.86
C ALA A 93 14.64 -3.68 -7.76
N TYR A 94 14.16 -2.50 -8.16
CA TYR A 94 12.76 -2.12 -8.05
C TYR A 94 11.83 -3.14 -8.72
N VAL A 95 10.86 -3.65 -7.96
CA VAL A 95 9.87 -4.62 -8.46
C VAL A 95 8.47 -4.02 -8.57
N GLY A 96 8.29 -2.76 -8.18
CA GLY A 96 6.97 -2.13 -8.15
C GLY A 96 6.37 -1.86 -9.51
N ALA A 97 7.16 -1.90 -10.59
CA ALA A 97 6.64 -1.64 -11.94
C ALA A 97 5.49 -2.60 -12.31
N GLU A 98 5.57 -3.85 -11.88
CA GLU A 98 4.52 -4.84 -12.12
C GLU A 98 3.27 -4.57 -11.29
N LEU A 99 3.42 -3.87 -10.17
CA LEU A 99 2.34 -3.57 -9.24
C LEU A 99 1.68 -2.22 -9.49
N GLU A 100 2.38 -1.30 -10.16
CA GLU A 100 1.85 0.02 -10.47
C GLU A 100 0.66 -0.12 -11.43
N GLY A 101 -0.45 0.56 -11.09
CA GLY A 101 -1.68 0.46 -11.87
C GLY A 101 -2.50 -0.80 -11.62
N LEU A 102 -1.98 -1.74 -10.83
CA LEU A 102 -2.68 -3.00 -10.57
C LEU A 102 -4.00 -2.77 -9.82
N GLY A 103 -4.05 -1.81 -8.91
CA GLY A 103 -5.27 -1.50 -8.17
C GLY A 103 -6.44 -1.17 -9.08
N GLU A 104 -6.21 -0.37 -10.11
CA GLU A 104 -7.22 -0.03 -11.12
C GLU A 104 -7.68 -1.26 -11.90
N ARG A 105 -6.73 -2.09 -12.33
CA ARG A 105 -7.04 -3.31 -13.07
C ARG A 105 -7.80 -4.33 -12.23
N VAL A 106 -7.44 -4.46 -10.96
CA VAL A 106 -8.12 -5.37 -10.03
C VAL A 106 -9.57 -4.94 -9.82
N TYR A 107 -9.80 -3.62 -9.69
CA TYR A 107 -11.14 -3.07 -9.51
C TYR A 107 -12.02 -3.36 -10.73
N ALA A 108 -11.51 -3.09 -11.91
CA ALA A 108 -12.22 -3.35 -13.16
C ALA A 108 -12.45 -4.85 -13.37
N GLY A 109 -11.45 -5.68 -13.04
CA GLY A 109 -11.53 -7.12 -13.16
C GLY A 109 -12.54 -7.74 -12.21
N TRP A 110 -12.76 -7.13 -11.05
CA TRP A 110 -13.73 -7.60 -10.08
C TRP A 110 -15.15 -7.55 -10.64
N GLU A 111 -15.53 -6.39 -11.17
CA GLU A 111 -16.83 -6.23 -11.81
C GLU A 111 -16.98 -7.14 -13.04
N ALA A 112 -15.94 -7.24 -13.83
CA ALA A 112 -15.93 -8.09 -15.02
C ALA A 112 -16.11 -9.56 -14.67
N LEU A 113 -15.51 -10.02 -13.56
CA LEU A 113 -15.68 -11.40 -13.10
C LEU A 113 -17.14 -11.69 -12.72
N ILE A 114 -17.76 -10.80 -11.95
CA ILE A 114 -19.16 -10.98 -11.56
C ILE A 114 -20.04 -11.06 -12.80
N ARG A 115 -19.83 -10.15 -13.74
CA ARG A 115 -20.59 -10.11 -15.00
C ARG A 115 -20.37 -11.37 -15.83
N SER A 116 -19.13 -11.83 -15.92
CA SER A 116 -18.78 -13.07 -16.62
C SER A 116 -19.48 -14.27 -16.01
N LEU A 117 -19.55 -14.34 -14.69
CA LEU A 117 -20.22 -15.42 -13.99
C LEU A 117 -21.74 -15.40 -14.19
N GLN A 118 -22.32 -14.22 -14.35
CA GLN A 118 -23.77 -14.08 -14.55
C GLN A 118 -24.23 -14.35 -15.97
N ASP A 119 -23.51 -13.83 -16.97
CA ASP A 119 -23.95 -13.87 -18.37
C ASP A 119 -22.98 -14.58 -19.32
N GLY A 120 -21.87 -15.09 -18.80
CA GLY A 120 -20.89 -15.80 -19.62
C GLY A 120 -20.00 -14.90 -20.46
N ALA A 121 -20.05 -13.55 -20.25
CA ALA A 121 -19.15 -12.65 -20.95
C ALA A 121 -17.70 -12.89 -20.56
N PRO A 122 -16.73 -12.68 -21.48
CA PRO A 122 -15.32 -12.86 -21.12
C PRO A 122 -14.89 -11.91 -20.01
N SER A 123 -14.07 -12.44 -19.07
CA SER A 123 -13.42 -11.65 -18.04
C SER A 123 -12.21 -10.91 -18.63
N LEU A 124 -11.95 -9.72 -18.14
CA LEU A 124 -10.78 -8.92 -18.56
C LEU A 124 -9.46 -9.51 -18.05
#